data_8a27e8e72ab55194676a37d1e5e3fdc8
#
_entry.id   8a27e8e72ab55194676a37d1e5e3fdc8
#
_cell.length_a   1.000
_cell.length_b   1.000
_cell.length_c   1.000
_cell.angle_alpha   90.00
_cell.angle_beta   90.00
_cell.angle_gamma   90.00
#
_symmetry.space_group_name_H-M   'P 1'
#
loop_
_entity.id
_entity.type
_entity.pdbx_description
1 polymer ?
#
loop_
_entity_poly.entity_id
_entity_poly.type
_entity_poly.pdbx_seq_one_letter_code
_entity_poly.pdbx_strand_id
1 'polypeptide(L)'
;MNEFDKKPEFLTYQSDKMENYLYDYVLSYDGKTSKYINNYFGWDNSHSNNLDNKYSGKAFRPSICILICTSLAGTLEMALPPSISVELVHNFSLIHDDIEDNDKVRRHKPTLWTVWGIPKAIITGNSILVLGNKVLNEMLSNGSSKNDLY
;
A
#
# COMPACT_ATOMS: atom_id res chain seq x y z
N MET A 1 0.04 -3.56 28.09
CA MET A 1 0.35 -2.91 26.80
C MET A 1 1.22 -1.71 27.13
N ASN A 2 2.53 -1.82 26.87
CA ASN A 2 3.50 -0.82 27.30
C ASN A 2 3.29 0.48 26.48
N GLU A 3 3.48 1.62 27.16
CA GLU A 3 3.33 2.99 26.58
C GLU A 3 4.21 3.22 25.35
N PHE A 4 5.27 2.42 25.17
CA PHE A 4 6.18 2.41 24.02
C PHE A 4 5.60 1.76 22.74
N ASP A 5 4.46 1.05 22.85
CA ASP A 5 3.80 0.40 21.69
C ASP A 5 2.77 1.29 20.99
N LYS A 6 2.49 2.48 21.53
CA LYS A 6 1.56 3.41 20.91
C LYS A 6 2.27 4.23 19.83
N LYS A 7 1.79 4.14 18.59
CA LYS A 7 2.19 5.10 17.54
C LYS A 7 1.93 6.53 18.04
N PRO A 8 2.85 7.49 17.83
CA PRO A 8 2.57 8.89 18.08
C PRO A 8 1.30 9.35 17.33
N GLU A 9 0.50 10.21 17.95
CA GLU A 9 -0.82 10.61 17.43
C GLU A 9 -0.74 11.21 16.01
N PHE A 10 0.30 12.00 15.72
CA PHE A 10 0.52 12.56 14.38
C PHE A 10 0.79 11.49 13.32
N LEU A 11 1.49 10.40 13.68
CA LEU A 11 1.71 9.25 12.78
C LEU A 11 0.42 8.45 12.56
N THR A 12 -0.46 8.42 13.54
CA THR A 12 -1.74 7.72 13.42
C THR A 12 -2.65 8.41 12.40
N TYR A 13 -2.79 9.74 12.49
CA TYR A 13 -3.59 10.51 11.53
C TYR A 13 -3.08 10.39 10.09
N GLN A 14 -1.77 10.51 9.90
CA GLN A 14 -1.15 10.36 8.57
C GLN A 14 -1.31 8.95 8.01
N SER A 15 -1.20 7.95 8.87
CA SER A 15 -1.40 6.54 8.51
C SER A 15 -2.82 6.29 8.01
N ASP A 16 -3.84 6.79 8.73
CA ASP A 16 -5.26 6.62 8.36
C ASP A 16 -5.57 7.28 7.00
N LYS A 17 -5.04 8.48 6.75
CA LYS A 17 -5.20 9.17 5.46
C LYS A 17 -4.54 8.41 4.32
N MET A 18 -3.33 7.93 4.54
CA MET A 18 -2.61 7.12 3.57
C MET A 18 -3.32 5.80 3.28
N GLU A 19 -3.81 5.10 4.32
CA GLU A 19 -4.53 3.84 4.17
C GLU A 19 -5.82 4.03 3.37
N ASN A 20 -6.59 5.09 3.62
CA ASN A 20 -7.79 5.40 2.84
C ASN A 20 -7.44 5.69 1.37
N TYR A 21 -6.38 6.49 1.13
CA TYR A 21 -5.94 6.80 -0.23
C TYR A 21 -5.44 5.54 -0.96
N LEU A 22 -4.67 4.69 -0.28
CA LEU A 22 -4.22 3.40 -0.82
C LEU A 22 -5.41 2.49 -1.17
N TYR A 23 -6.39 2.40 -0.28
CA TYR A 23 -7.60 1.62 -0.45
C TYR A 23 -8.38 2.08 -1.69
N ASP A 24 -8.70 3.38 -1.77
CA ASP A 24 -9.44 3.96 -2.89
C ASP A 24 -8.69 3.77 -4.22
N TYR A 25 -7.37 3.99 -4.20
CA TYR A 25 -6.53 3.84 -5.38
C TYR A 25 -6.50 2.39 -5.89
N VAL A 26 -6.30 1.43 -5.01
CA VAL A 26 -6.26 0.01 -5.38
C VAL A 26 -7.63 -0.49 -5.83
N LEU A 27 -8.71 -0.07 -5.18
CA LEU A 27 -10.07 -0.46 -5.58
C LEU A 27 -10.49 0.16 -6.93
N SER A 28 -9.92 1.29 -7.32
CA SER A 28 -10.14 1.86 -8.66
C SER A 28 -9.53 1.01 -9.78
N TYR A 29 -8.66 0.06 -9.45
CA TYR A 29 -8.05 -0.84 -10.41
C TYR A 29 -8.98 -1.99 -10.77
N ASP A 30 -9.50 -1.97 -11.99
CA ASP A 30 -10.36 -3.02 -12.58
C ASP A 30 -9.57 -3.91 -13.55
N GLY A 31 -8.52 -4.54 -13.06
CA GLY A 31 -7.69 -5.46 -13.83
C GLY A 31 -7.96 -6.93 -13.50
N LYS A 32 -7.45 -7.84 -14.33
CA LYS A 32 -7.59 -9.30 -14.13
C LYS A 32 -7.05 -9.80 -12.79
N THR A 33 -6.16 -9.03 -12.15
CA THR A 33 -5.53 -9.34 -10.86
C THR A 33 -6.18 -8.64 -9.68
N SER A 34 -7.18 -7.76 -9.88
CA SER A 34 -7.83 -6.99 -8.81
C SER A 34 -8.33 -7.88 -7.67
N LYS A 35 -8.95 -9.00 -7.98
CA LYS A 35 -9.40 -10.00 -7.00
C LYS A 35 -8.28 -10.48 -6.09
N TYR A 36 -7.11 -10.78 -6.62
CA TYR A 36 -5.97 -11.29 -5.85
C TYR A 36 -5.31 -10.18 -5.04
N ILE A 37 -5.26 -8.96 -5.57
CA ILE A 37 -4.76 -7.78 -4.88
C ILE A 37 -5.65 -7.46 -3.67
N ASN A 38 -6.98 -7.44 -3.85
CA ASN A 38 -7.93 -7.19 -2.78
C ASN A 38 -7.84 -8.26 -1.69
N ASN A 39 -7.69 -9.54 -2.08
CA ASN A 39 -7.49 -10.64 -1.13
C ASN A 39 -6.17 -10.47 -0.35
N TYR A 40 -5.07 -10.08 -1.02
CA TYR A 40 -3.79 -9.85 -0.37
C TYR A 40 -3.87 -8.75 0.70
N PHE A 41 -4.53 -7.64 0.40
CA PHE A 41 -4.71 -6.54 1.35
C PHE A 41 -5.82 -6.82 2.40
N GLY A 42 -6.60 -7.88 2.22
CA GLY A 42 -7.72 -8.22 3.11
C GLY A 42 -8.97 -7.38 2.88
N TRP A 43 -9.12 -6.80 1.69
CA TRP A 43 -10.27 -5.95 1.30
C TRP A 43 -11.34 -6.68 0.49
N ASP A 44 -11.26 -7.99 0.44
CA ASP A 44 -12.24 -8.83 -0.25
C ASP A 44 -13.48 -9.02 0.65
N ASN A 45 -14.59 -8.44 0.22
CA ASN A 45 -15.85 -8.35 0.94
C ASN A 45 -16.55 -9.70 1.21
N SER A 46 -15.86 -10.82 0.99
CA SER A 46 -16.51 -12.13 1.08
C SER A 46 -16.74 -12.65 2.50
N HIS A 47 -16.18 -12.05 3.54
CA HIS A 47 -16.27 -12.64 4.89
C HIS A 47 -16.27 -11.73 6.13
N SER A 48 -16.59 -10.43 6.08
CA SER A 48 -16.97 -9.80 7.36
C SER A 48 -17.54 -8.39 7.26
N ASN A 49 -18.66 -8.19 7.96
CA ASN A 49 -19.20 -6.89 8.36
C ASN A 49 -18.36 -6.20 9.46
N ASN A 50 -17.07 -6.52 9.59
CA ASN A 50 -16.19 -5.97 10.61
C ASN A 50 -15.23 -4.97 9.99
N LEU A 51 -15.34 -3.73 10.43
CA LEU A 51 -14.40 -2.62 10.25
C LEU A 51 -12.95 -2.93 10.72
N ASP A 52 -12.70 -4.15 11.21
CA ASP A 52 -11.41 -4.63 11.70
C ASP A 52 -10.46 -5.15 10.60
N ASN A 53 -10.87 -5.15 9.33
CA ASN A 53 -10.01 -5.52 8.19
C ASN A 53 -9.14 -4.36 7.68
N LYS A 54 -8.68 -3.51 8.58
CA LYS A 54 -7.64 -2.53 8.26
C LYS A 54 -6.38 -3.26 7.76
N TYR A 55 -5.73 -2.65 6.77
CA TYR A 55 -4.41 -3.04 6.33
C TYR A 55 -3.49 -3.21 7.56
N SER A 56 -3.01 -4.42 7.81
CA SER A 56 -2.28 -4.75 9.03
C SER A 56 -0.81 -4.29 9.03
N GLY A 57 -0.41 -3.48 8.06
CA GLY A 57 0.91 -2.88 7.96
C GLY A 57 1.11 -1.74 8.96
N LYS A 58 2.34 -1.60 9.49
CA LYS A 58 2.68 -0.45 10.37
C LYS A 58 2.75 0.88 9.59
N ALA A 59 2.61 0.84 8.27
CA ALA A 59 2.71 1.99 7.35
C ALA A 59 3.93 2.90 7.62
N PHE A 60 5.04 2.31 8.11
CA PHE A 60 6.22 3.06 8.55
C PHE A 60 6.89 3.81 7.40
N ARG A 61 7.08 3.15 6.25
CA ARG A 61 7.70 3.76 5.07
C ARG A 61 6.88 4.92 4.51
N PRO A 62 5.56 4.75 4.30
CA PRO A 62 4.67 5.86 3.91
C PRO A 62 4.71 7.01 4.91
N SER A 63 4.70 6.73 6.21
CA SER A 63 4.73 7.76 7.25
C SER A 63 6.00 8.60 7.20
N ILE A 64 7.15 7.98 6.94
CA ILE A 64 8.41 8.72 6.74
C ILE A 64 8.32 9.59 5.49
N CYS A 65 7.80 9.08 4.38
CA CYS A 65 7.65 9.85 3.15
C CYS A 65 6.79 11.10 3.39
N ILE A 66 5.65 10.94 4.07
CA ILE A 66 4.75 12.05 4.41
C ILE A 66 5.47 13.05 5.34
N LEU A 67 6.14 12.54 6.39
CA LEU A 67 6.86 13.38 7.35
C LEU A 67 7.92 14.25 6.67
N ILE A 68 8.74 13.66 5.80
CA ILE A 68 9.79 14.39 5.08
C ILE A 68 9.16 15.46 4.17
N CYS A 69 8.15 15.11 3.38
CA CYS A 69 7.49 16.04 2.48
C CYS A 69 6.90 17.25 3.25
N THR A 70 6.15 16.99 4.33
CA THR A 70 5.53 18.05 5.12
C THR A 70 6.55 18.89 5.90
N SER A 71 7.68 18.30 6.31
CA SER A 71 8.77 19.05 6.96
C SER A 71 9.50 20.00 6.00
N LEU A 72 9.43 19.76 4.70
CA LEU A 72 9.99 20.60 3.64
C LEU A 72 8.94 21.55 3.04
N ALA A 73 7.92 21.89 3.79
CA ALA A 73 6.80 22.76 3.40
C ALA A 73 5.91 22.18 2.26
N GLY A 74 6.00 20.89 1.95
CA GLY A 74 5.04 20.23 1.09
C GLY A 74 3.72 19.96 1.80
N THR A 75 2.65 19.68 1.03
CA THR A 75 1.34 19.36 1.59
C THR A 75 1.17 17.84 1.72
N LEU A 76 0.18 17.42 2.52
CA LEU A 76 -0.18 16.00 2.64
C LEU A 76 -0.61 15.42 1.29
N GLU A 77 -1.38 16.18 0.51
CA GLU A 77 -1.86 15.76 -0.81
C GLU A 77 -0.69 15.50 -1.79
N MET A 78 0.36 16.29 -1.70
CA MET A 78 1.59 16.06 -2.48
C MET A 78 2.35 14.81 -2.02
N ALA A 79 2.27 14.49 -0.73
CA ALA A 79 2.97 13.35 -0.14
C ALA A 79 2.26 12.01 -0.34
N LEU A 80 0.93 12.00 -0.51
CA LEU A 80 0.13 10.77 -0.59
C LEU A 80 0.51 9.88 -1.77
N PRO A 81 0.60 10.36 -3.03
CA PRO A 81 0.97 9.50 -4.16
C PRO A 81 2.34 8.81 -3.98
N PRO A 82 3.44 9.50 -3.66
CA PRO A 82 4.71 8.83 -3.43
C PRO A 82 4.70 7.91 -2.20
N SER A 83 3.93 8.23 -1.16
CA SER A 83 3.83 7.38 0.02
C SER A 83 3.16 6.04 -0.27
N ILE A 84 2.06 6.02 -1.03
CA ILE A 84 1.44 4.75 -1.42
C ILE A 84 2.26 4.00 -2.46
N SER A 85 2.99 4.70 -3.35
CA SER A 85 3.90 4.05 -4.28
C SER A 85 4.97 3.24 -3.54
N VAL A 86 5.62 3.84 -2.54
CA VAL A 86 6.62 3.15 -1.71
C VAL A 86 6.02 1.94 -1.00
N GLU A 87 4.79 2.05 -0.50
CA GLU A 87 4.11 0.94 0.16
C GLU A 87 3.72 -0.17 -0.82
N LEU A 88 3.25 0.17 -2.03
CA LEU A 88 2.96 -0.81 -3.08
C LEU A 88 4.22 -1.56 -3.52
N VAL A 89 5.33 -0.84 -3.75
CA VAL A 89 6.63 -1.46 -4.08
C VAL A 89 7.11 -2.39 -2.96
N HIS A 90 6.94 -1.99 -1.70
CA HIS A 90 7.27 -2.86 -0.57
C HIS A 90 6.40 -4.12 -0.53
N ASN A 91 5.10 -3.99 -0.75
CA ASN A 91 4.21 -5.16 -0.76
C ASN A 91 4.48 -6.10 -1.95
N PHE A 92 4.86 -5.55 -3.11
CA PHE A 92 5.37 -6.34 -4.22
C PHE A 92 6.55 -7.20 -3.78
N SER A 93 7.58 -6.61 -3.13
CA SER A 93 8.77 -7.37 -2.69
C SER A 93 8.39 -8.47 -1.69
N LEU A 94 7.49 -8.17 -0.72
CA LEU A 94 7.07 -9.16 0.25
C LEU A 94 6.37 -10.38 -0.38
N ILE A 95 5.57 -10.18 -1.43
CA ILE A 95 4.91 -11.30 -2.13
C ILE A 95 5.94 -12.20 -2.82
N HIS A 96 6.99 -11.61 -3.38
CA HIS A 96 8.05 -12.35 -4.07
C HIS A 96 8.99 -13.02 -3.07
N ASP A 97 9.35 -12.34 -1.97
CA ASP A 97 10.13 -12.91 -0.87
C ASP A 97 9.44 -14.14 -0.27
N ASP A 98 8.11 -14.07 -0.04
CA ASP A 98 7.34 -15.22 0.46
C ASP A 98 7.49 -16.47 -0.43
N ILE A 99 7.60 -16.29 -1.74
CA ILE A 99 7.78 -17.39 -2.69
C ILE A 99 9.23 -17.91 -2.64
N GLU A 100 10.20 -16.99 -2.64
CA GLU A 100 11.63 -17.32 -2.66
C GLU A 100 12.05 -18.05 -1.39
N ASP A 101 11.59 -17.56 -0.23
CA ASP A 101 11.86 -18.11 1.09
C ASP A 101 10.99 -19.36 1.43
N ASN A 102 9.99 -19.67 0.59
CA ASN A 102 8.98 -20.69 0.85
C ASN A 102 8.15 -20.42 2.12
N ASP A 103 7.95 -19.18 2.46
CA ASP A 103 7.18 -18.77 3.62
C ASP A 103 5.68 -19.02 3.38
N LYS A 104 5.09 -19.89 4.21
CA LYS A 104 3.67 -20.25 4.09
C LYS A 104 2.74 -19.32 4.84
N VAL A 105 3.28 -18.58 5.82
CA VAL A 105 2.51 -17.71 6.71
C VAL A 105 3.26 -16.39 6.92
N ARG A 106 2.57 -15.27 6.75
CA ARG A 106 3.06 -13.92 7.06
C ARG A 106 2.03 -13.17 7.92
N ARG A 107 2.47 -12.60 9.04
CA ARG A 107 1.60 -11.87 9.98
C ARG A 107 0.36 -12.67 10.39
N HIS A 108 0.55 -13.95 10.71
CA HIS A 108 -0.50 -14.91 11.10
C HIS A 108 -1.55 -15.22 10.01
N LYS A 109 -1.32 -14.82 8.76
CA LYS A 109 -2.17 -15.15 7.61
C LYS A 109 -1.41 -16.01 6.61
N PRO A 110 -2.09 -16.92 5.89
CA PRO A 110 -1.47 -17.64 4.77
C PRO A 110 -0.94 -16.65 3.73
N THR A 111 0.23 -16.95 3.16
CA THR A 111 0.81 -16.16 2.09
C THR A 111 0.03 -16.31 0.78
N LEU A 112 0.14 -15.34 -0.12
CA LEU A 112 -0.64 -15.33 -1.35
C LEU A 112 -0.39 -16.57 -2.22
N TRP A 113 0.85 -17.04 -2.28
CA TRP A 113 1.21 -18.21 -3.07
C TRP A 113 0.66 -19.53 -2.51
N THR A 114 0.46 -19.63 -1.20
CA THR A 114 -0.17 -20.82 -0.60
C THR A 114 -1.67 -20.88 -0.87
N VAL A 115 -2.32 -19.74 -1.03
CA VAL A 115 -3.78 -19.66 -1.31
C VAL A 115 -4.07 -19.81 -2.81
N TRP A 116 -3.28 -19.13 -3.66
CA TRP A 116 -3.59 -18.99 -5.08
C TRP A 116 -2.58 -19.67 -6.02
N GLY A 117 -1.48 -20.21 -5.47
CA GLY A 117 -0.38 -20.78 -6.23
C GLY A 117 0.64 -19.74 -6.72
N ILE A 118 1.86 -20.21 -6.97
CA ILE A 118 3.01 -19.36 -7.35
C ILE A 118 2.72 -18.47 -8.58
N PRO A 119 2.16 -18.99 -9.71
CA PRO A 119 1.96 -18.15 -10.88
C PRO A 119 1.06 -16.95 -10.62
N LYS A 120 -0.03 -17.13 -9.84
CA LYS A 120 -0.94 -16.04 -9.51
C LYS A 120 -0.31 -15.05 -8.53
N ALA A 121 0.49 -15.52 -7.58
CA ALA A 121 1.22 -14.67 -6.65
C ALA A 121 2.22 -13.77 -7.38
N ILE A 122 3.01 -14.32 -8.31
CA ILE A 122 3.96 -13.55 -9.13
C ILE A 122 3.24 -12.47 -9.95
N ILE A 123 2.17 -12.84 -10.67
CA ILE A 123 1.43 -11.87 -11.49
C ILE A 123 0.80 -10.79 -10.59
N THR A 124 0.31 -11.14 -9.41
CA THR A 124 -0.27 -10.18 -8.47
C THR A 124 0.79 -9.21 -7.94
N GLY A 125 1.95 -9.71 -7.53
CA GLY A 125 3.08 -8.87 -7.13
C GLY A 125 3.46 -7.88 -8.24
N ASN A 126 3.65 -8.37 -9.46
CA ASN A 126 3.96 -7.51 -10.61
C ASN A 126 2.87 -6.46 -10.88
N SER A 127 1.59 -6.80 -10.70
CA SER A 127 0.49 -5.84 -10.87
C SER A 127 0.54 -4.76 -9.79
N ILE A 128 0.88 -5.10 -8.55
CA ILE A 128 1.07 -4.14 -7.45
C ILE A 128 2.26 -3.21 -7.75
N LEU A 129 3.37 -3.72 -8.26
CA LEU A 129 4.51 -2.90 -8.70
C LEU A 129 4.11 -1.91 -9.80
N VAL A 130 3.34 -2.37 -10.79
CA VAL A 130 2.85 -1.50 -11.87
C VAL A 130 1.93 -0.42 -11.32
N LEU A 131 1.05 -0.72 -10.35
CA LEU A 131 0.20 0.28 -9.69
C LEU A 131 1.04 1.32 -8.93
N GLY A 132 2.10 0.90 -8.23
CA GLY A 132 3.02 1.83 -7.57
C GLY A 132 3.69 2.80 -8.54
N ASN A 133 4.14 2.32 -9.70
CA ASN A 133 4.70 3.20 -10.73
C ASN A 133 3.63 4.09 -11.39
N LYS A 134 2.42 3.56 -11.59
CA LYS A 134 1.32 4.30 -12.22
C LYS A 134 0.92 5.53 -11.38
N VAL A 135 0.79 5.40 -10.07
CA VAL A 135 0.42 6.53 -9.20
C VAL A 135 1.45 7.67 -9.25
N LEU A 136 2.75 7.36 -9.37
CA LEU A 136 3.78 8.39 -9.55
C LEU A 136 3.68 9.07 -10.91
N ASN A 137 3.45 8.31 -11.97
CA ASN A 137 3.30 8.88 -13.31
C ASN A 137 2.06 9.79 -13.41
N GLU A 138 0.95 9.43 -12.78
CA GLU A 138 -0.26 10.26 -12.70
C GLU A 138 0.00 11.57 -11.94
N MET A 139 0.74 11.50 -10.82
CA MET A 139 1.17 12.68 -10.08
C MET A 139 2.01 13.62 -10.94
N LEU A 140 3.03 13.10 -11.65
CA LEU A 140 3.90 13.89 -12.51
C LEU A 140 3.14 14.51 -13.67
N SER A 141 2.23 13.77 -14.29
CA SER A 141 1.40 14.27 -15.41
C SER A 141 0.47 15.39 -14.98
N ASN A 142 -0.13 15.28 -13.79
CA ASN A 142 -1.02 16.31 -13.23
C ASN A 142 -0.23 17.54 -12.77
N GLY A 143 1.00 17.37 -12.29
CA GLY A 143 1.91 18.46 -11.89
C GLY A 143 2.44 19.25 -13.09
N SER A 144 2.72 18.58 -14.21
CA SER A 144 3.23 19.23 -15.43
C SER A 144 2.19 20.11 -16.15
N SER A 145 0.90 19.98 -15.81
CA SER A 145 -0.18 20.84 -16.33
C SER A 145 -0.27 22.20 -15.61
N LYS A 146 0.45 22.40 -14.51
CA LYS A 146 0.61 23.69 -13.86
C LYS A 146 2.02 24.21 -14.12
N ASN A 147 2.12 25.26 -14.94
CA ASN A 147 3.35 26.00 -15.25
C ASN A 147 3.95 26.74 -14.04
N ASP A 148 4.17 26.06 -12.91
CA ASP A 148 4.73 26.62 -11.68
C ASP A 148 5.92 25.77 -11.20
N LEU A 149 6.89 25.58 -12.10
CA LEU A 149 8.23 25.09 -11.77
C LEU A 149 9.26 26.15 -12.18
N TYR A 150 9.19 27.35 -11.56
CA TYR A 150 10.35 28.25 -11.44
C TYR A 150 10.20 29.09 -10.17
#